data_5e1b005638fdb34cf6f3922e092de965
#
_entry.id   5e1b005638fdb34cf6f3922e092de965
#
_cell.length_a   1.000
_cell.length_b   1.000
_cell.length_c   1.000
_cell.angle_alpha   90.00
_cell.angle_beta   90.00
_cell.angle_gamma   90.00
#
_symmetry.space_group_name_H-M   'P 1'
#
loop_
_entity.id
_entity.type
_entity.pdbx_description
1 polymer ?
#
loop_
_entity_poly.entity_id
_entity_poly.type
_entity_poly.pdbx_seq_one_letter_code
_entity_poly.pdbx_strand_id
1 'polypeptide(L)'
;MTDQRNLRRLPAAGALICVPACWFAFRRLQLRWGATPEEAGGQLPGDDLIAVAGLQATRSVTVHAPAERVWPWLVQMGQRRGGLYSYDFLENLAGLDIHSADRIHPEWQDIKVGDPVHLAPTDSSNLEVALLEPERALVLRIPPSSAPGPFDFTWAFILQPKPNDTTRLVVRERYAYRQWWARFLVEAVEVASFVMSLRMLHGIRSRAEGLT
;
A
#
# COMPACT_ATOMS: atom_id res chain seq x y z
N MET A 1 -57.15 23.48 29.36
CA MET A 1 -56.54 23.54 27.98
C MET A 1 -55.04 23.51 28.17
N THR A 2 -54.46 22.37 28.06
CA THR A 2 -53.01 22.22 28.19
C THR A 2 -52.57 21.21 27.11
N ASP A 3 -51.97 21.74 26.06
CA ASP A 3 -51.49 21.01 24.93
C ASP A 3 -50.14 20.33 25.31
N GLN A 4 -50.13 19.02 25.42
CA GLN A 4 -48.95 18.21 25.64
C GLN A 4 -48.33 17.90 24.29
N ARG A 5 -47.26 18.61 23.94
CA ARG A 5 -46.41 18.33 22.77
C ARG A 5 -45.73 16.97 22.94
N ASN A 6 -46.18 15.99 22.19
CA ASN A 6 -45.53 14.71 22.00
C ASN A 6 -44.21 14.90 21.26
N LEU A 7 -43.11 15.05 22.01
CA LEU A 7 -41.75 14.86 21.48
C LEU A 7 -41.57 13.39 21.14
N ARG A 8 -41.73 13.07 19.86
CA ARG A 8 -41.37 11.73 19.31
C ARG A 8 -39.92 11.47 19.60
N ARG A 9 -39.62 10.61 20.55
CA ARG A 9 -38.28 10.03 20.79
C ARG A 9 -37.99 9.18 19.59
N LEU A 10 -37.06 9.62 18.72
CA LEU A 10 -36.46 8.78 17.70
C LEU A 10 -35.78 7.59 18.38
N PRO A 11 -35.98 6.37 17.89
CA PRO A 11 -35.45 5.19 18.59
C PRO A 11 -33.92 5.18 18.53
N ALA A 12 -33.29 5.17 19.70
CA ALA A 12 -31.85 5.03 19.88
C ALA A 12 -31.29 3.75 19.26
N ALA A 13 -32.14 2.80 18.88
CA ALA A 13 -31.76 1.56 18.22
C ALA A 13 -31.17 1.77 16.82
N GLY A 14 -31.57 2.83 16.09
CA GLY A 14 -31.02 3.12 14.74
C GLY A 14 -29.56 3.56 14.78
N ALA A 15 -29.14 4.27 15.81
CA ALA A 15 -27.77 4.77 15.97
C ALA A 15 -26.77 3.64 16.29
N LEU A 16 -27.18 2.60 17.00
CA LEU A 16 -26.33 1.48 17.39
C LEU A 16 -25.96 0.54 16.21
N ILE A 17 -26.76 0.52 15.15
CA ILE A 17 -26.50 -0.31 13.94
C ILE A 17 -25.67 0.45 12.92
N CYS A 18 -25.74 1.78 12.88
CA CYS A 18 -25.02 2.57 11.90
C CYS A 18 -23.48 2.56 12.11
N VAL A 19 -23.00 2.56 13.35
CA VAL A 19 -21.56 2.64 13.64
C VAL A 19 -20.78 1.41 13.14
N PRO A 20 -21.20 0.16 13.45
CA PRO A 20 -20.53 -1.02 12.93
C PRO A 20 -20.59 -1.13 11.41
N ALA A 21 -21.73 -0.78 10.80
CA ALA A 21 -21.89 -0.80 9.36
C ALA A 21 -20.99 0.22 8.65
N CYS A 22 -20.91 1.44 9.17
CA CYS A 22 -20.02 2.49 8.67
C CYS A 22 -18.53 2.08 8.82
N TRP A 23 -18.17 1.49 9.97
CA TRP A 23 -16.83 0.96 10.19
C TRP A 23 -16.48 -0.15 9.18
N PHE A 24 -17.38 -1.10 8.98
CA PHE A 24 -17.18 -2.20 8.01
C PHE A 24 -17.04 -1.66 6.57
N ALA A 25 -17.88 -0.72 6.17
CA ALA A 25 -17.81 -0.07 4.87
C ALA A 25 -16.50 0.71 4.69
N PHE A 26 -16.10 1.49 5.69
CA PHE A 26 -14.81 2.21 5.70
C PHE A 26 -13.64 1.22 5.61
N ARG A 27 -13.66 0.16 6.42
CA ARG A 27 -12.61 -0.86 6.43
C ARG A 27 -12.49 -1.56 5.08
N ARG A 28 -13.62 -1.88 4.46
CA ARG A 28 -13.64 -2.47 3.12
C ARG A 28 -13.05 -1.51 2.08
N LEU A 29 -13.43 -0.23 2.13
CA LEU A 29 -12.88 0.81 1.26
C LEU A 29 -11.36 0.95 1.46
N GLN A 30 -10.91 1.07 2.68
CA GLN A 30 -9.51 1.22 3.06
C GLN A 30 -8.65 0.05 2.54
N LEU A 31 -9.10 -1.18 2.74
CA LEU A 31 -8.35 -2.37 2.36
C LEU A 31 -8.42 -2.70 0.85
N ARG A 32 -9.39 -2.13 0.12
CA ARG A 32 -9.65 -2.51 -1.29
C ARG A 32 -9.86 -1.30 -2.20
N TRP A 33 -9.29 -0.17 -1.81
CA TRP A 33 -9.50 1.06 -2.57
C TRP A 33 -9.04 0.92 -4.02
N GLY A 34 -9.97 1.21 -4.95
CA GLY A 34 -9.72 1.14 -6.38
C GLY A 34 -9.55 -0.27 -6.95
N ALA A 35 -9.40 -1.30 -6.12
CA ALA A 35 -9.24 -2.68 -6.59
C ALA A 35 -10.58 -3.31 -6.96
N THR A 36 -10.57 -4.10 -8.04
CA THR A 36 -11.73 -4.95 -8.39
C THR A 36 -11.84 -6.14 -7.43
N PRO A 37 -13.00 -6.82 -7.35
CA PRO A 37 -13.14 -8.05 -6.56
C PRO A 37 -12.11 -9.12 -6.93
N GLU A 38 -11.80 -9.25 -8.23
CA GLU A 38 -10.84 -10.20 -8.78
C GLU A 38 -9.41 -9.84 -8.35
N GLU A 39 -9.03 -8.55 -8.43
CA GLU A 39 -7.74 -8.07 -7.95
C GLU A 39 -7.58 -8.26 -6.44
N ALA A 40 -8.64 -8.01 -5.68
CA ALA A 40 -8.61 -8.13 -4.22
C ALA A 40 -8.61 -9.58 -3.73
N GLY A 41 -9.30 -10.49 -4.43
CA GLY A 41 -9.49 -11.90 -4.03
C GLY A 41 -8.64 -12.90 -4.81
N GLY A 42 -8.15 -12.53 -5.99
CA GLY A 42 -7.32 -13.40 -6.82
C GLY A 42 -5.89 -13.55 -6.27
N GLN A 43 -5.21 -14.59 -6.73
CA GLN A 43 -3.81 -14.80 -6.43
C GLN A 43 -2.93 -13.86 -7.27
N LEU A 44 -1.96 -13.22 -6.62
CA LEU A 44 -0.98 -12.32 -7.25
C LEU A 44 0.45 -12.81 -6.98
N PRO A 45 1.42 -12.41 -7.82
CA PRO A 45 2.83 -12.67 -7.58
C PRO A 45 3.27 -12.28 -6.16
N GLY A 46 3.95 -13.20 -5.45
CA GLY A 46 4.43 -13.00 -4.09
C GLY A 46 3.43 -13.34 -2.98
N ASP A 47 2.19 -13.74 -3.30
CA ASP A 47 1.22 -14.17 -2.27
C ASP A 47 1.66 -15.45 -1.55
N ASP A 48 2.44 -16.30 -2.19
CA ASP A 48 3.03 -17.52 -1.66
C ASP A 48 4.06 -17.26 -0.55
N LEU A 49 4.70 -16.10 -0.54
CA LEU A 49 5.66 -15.71 0.52
C LEU A 49 4.98 -15.58 1.89
N ILE A 50 3.71 -15.23 1.91
CA ILE A 50 2.84 -15.24 3.09
C ILE A 50 1.54 -15.95 2.70
N ALA A 51 1.52 -17.30 2.77
CA ALA A 51 0.38 -18.09 2.32
C ALA A 51 -0.91 -17.78 3.10
N VAL A 52 -0.79 -17.50 4.40
CA VAL A 52 -1.92 -17.16 5.27
C VAL A 52 -1.69 -15.79 5.88
N ALA A 53 -2.35 -14.76 5.33
CA ALA A 53 -2.27 -13.41 5.86
C ALA A 53 -3.33 -13.18 6.94
N GLY A 54 -2.91 -12.58 8.06
CA GLY A 54 -3.82 -12.07 9.09
C GLY A 54 -4.48 -10.75 8.67
N LEU A 55 -3.79 -9.97 7.82
CA LEU A 55 -4.33 -8.79 7.14
C LEU A 55 -3.81 -8.76 5.71
N GLN A 56 -4.71 -8.43 4.77
CA GLN A 56 -4.38 -8.13 3.38
C GLN A 56 -5.07 -6.85 2.94
N ALA A 57 -4.29 -5.93 2.39
CA ALA A 57 -4.79 -4.76 1.68
C ALA A 57 -4.41 -4.86 0.20
N THR A 58 -5.36 -4.58 -0.69
CA THR A 58 -5.12 -4.54 -2.14
C THR A 58 -5.69 -3.25 -2.69
N ARG A 59 -4.83 -2.39 -3.21
CA ARG A 59 -5.21 -1.08 -3.74
C ARG A 59 -4.74 -0.97 -5.17
N SER A 60 -5.47 -0.22 -5.99
CA SER A 60 -5.04 -0.11 -7.38
C SER A 60 -5.51 1.17 -8.06
N VAL A 61 -4.77 1.54 -9.10
CA VAL A 61 -5.04 2.69 -9.95
C VAL A 61 -4.79 2.32 -11.42
N THR A 62 -5.56 2.91 -12.33
CA THR A 62 -5.25 2.87 -13.75
C THR A 62 -4.29 3.99 -14.09
N VAL A 63 -3.18 3.65 -14.75
CA VAL A 63 -2.17 4.56 -15.26
C VAL A 63 -2.29 4.61 -16.78
N HIS A 64 -2.44 5.80 -17.36
CA HIS A 64 -2.53 6.00 -18.80
C HIS A 64 -1.12 6.09 -19.42
N ALA A 65 -0.36 5.03 -19.20
CA ALA A 65 0.97 4.81 -19.74
C ALA A 65 1.23 3.30 -19.82
N PRO A 66 2.06 2.83 -20.75
CA PRO A 66 2.45 1.43 -20.83
C PRO A 66 3.35 1.03 -19.65
N ALA A 67 3.47 -0.27 -19.39
CA ALA A 67 4.19 -0.80 -18.22
C ALA A 67 5.66 -0.37 -18.19
N GLU A 68 6.30 -0.25 -19.34
CA GLU A 68 7.69 0.19 -19.53
C GLU A 68 7.93 1.61 -18.99
N ARG A 69 6.89 2.46 -18.98
CA ARG A 69 6.97 3.82 -18.41
C ARG A 69 6.68 3.85 -16.91
N VAL A 70 5.92 2.88 -16.40
CA VAL A 70 5.60 2.78 -14.95
C VAL A 70 6.75 2.09 -14.20
N TRP A 71 7.33 1.06 -14.79
CA TRP A 71 8.33 0.19 -14.17
C TRP A 71 9.52 0.93 -13.56
N PRO A 72 10.18 1.86 -14.26
CA PRO A 72 11.33 2.58 -13.73
C PRO A 72 11.05 3.33 -12.41
N TRP A 73 9.82 3.82 -12.23
CA TRP A 73 9.42 4.48 -10.99
C TRP A 73 9.30 3.50 -9.82
N LEU A 74 8.87 2.26 -10.08
CA LEU A 74 8.81 1.21 -9.06
C LEU A 74 10.21 0.76 -8.64
N VAL A 75 11.09 0.53 -9.61
CA VAL A 75 12.45 0.01 -9.37
C VAL A 75 13.29 0.95 -8.53
N GLN A 76 13.13 2.25 -8.74
CA GLN A 76 13.92 3.25 -8.01
C GLN A 76 13.35 3.65 -6.65
N MET A 77 12.22 3.06 -6.20
CA MET A 77 11.63 3.37 -4.89
C MET A 77 12.59 3.09 -3.73
N GLY A 78 12.44 3.84 -2.66
CA GLY A 78 13.17 3.67 -1.43
C GLY A 78 13.85 4.93 -0.93
N GLN A 79 14.13 4.99 0.38
CA GLN A 79 14.94 6.00 1.04
C GLN A 79 16.38 5.96 0.47
N ARG A 80 17.02 7.11 0.29
CA ARG A 80 18.29 7.30 -0.43
C ARG A 80 18.26 6.98 -1.93
N ARG A 81 17.06 6.79 -2.47
CA ARG A 81 16.79 6.58 -3.90
C ARG A 81 15.63 7.49 -4.33
N GLY A 82 14.70 6.98 -5.13
CA GLY A 82 13.57 7.75 -5.66
C GLY A 82 12.47 8.12 -4.64
N GLY A 83 12.63 7.81 -3.36
CA GLY A 83 11.61 8.04 -2.34
C GLY A 83 10.42 7.09 -2.46
N LEU A 84 9.29 7.46 -1.87
CA LEU A 84 8.06 6.64 -1.88
C LEU A 84 6.92 7.30 -2.69
N TYR A 85 7.15 8.47 -3.26
CA TYR A 85 6.16 9.26 -4.03
C TYR A 85 4.89 9.59 -3.26
N SER A 86 5.01 9.61 -1.94
CA SER A 86 3.92 9.82 -1.00
C SER A 86 3.95 11.27 -0.43
N TYR A 87 3.75 11.43 0.86
CA TYR A 87 3.82 12.71 1.53
C TYR A 87 5.19 12.88 2.21
N ASP A 88 6.21 13.31 1.45
CA ASP A 88 7.57 13.52 1.96
C ASP A 88 7.58 14.33 3.26
N PHE A 89 6.70 15.35 3.38
CA PHE A 89 6.60 16.15 4.59
C PHE A 89 6.19 15.31 5.83
N LEU A 90 5.20 14.42 5.69
CA LEU A 90 4.75 13.56 6.81
C LEU A 90 5.79 12.50 7.12
N GLU A 91 6.41 11.93 6.10
CA GLU A 91 7.49 10.95 6.24
C GLU A 91 8.69 11.56 6.98
N ASN A 92 9.06 12.79 6.61
CA ASN A 92 10.19 13.50 7.23
C ASN A 92 9.86 14.01 8.64
N LEU A 93 8.59 14.33 8.92
CA LEU A 93 8.15 14.60 10.30
C LEU A 93 8.28 13.35 11.18
N ALA A 94 8.13 12.15 10.61
CA ALA A 94 8.38 10.88 11.29
C ALA A 94 9.87 10.48 11.29
N GLY A 95 10.77 11.30 10.76
CA GLY A 95 12.22 11.07 10.75
C GLY A 95 12.70 10.08 9.68
N LEU A 96 11.92 9.85 8.61
CA LEU A 96 12.25 8.87 7.58
C LEU A 96 13.22 9.39 6.52
N ASP A 97 13.46 10.70 6.44
CA ASP A 97 14.37 11.35 5.48
C ASP A 97 14.12 10.89 4.03
N ILE A 98 12.86 10.99 3.62
CA ILE A 98 12.39 10.61 2.28
C ILE A 98 12.32 11.85 1.38
N HIS A 99 12.84 11.70 0.16
CA HIS A 99 12.78 12.71 -0.89
C HIS A 99 12.35 12.06 -2.20
N SER A 100 11.13 12.38 -2.64
CA SER A 100 10.56 11.80 -3.85
C SER A 100 11.20 12.40 -5.10
N ALA A 101 11.81 11.56 -5.93
CA ALA A 101 12.40 11.97 -7.21
C ALA A 101 11.34 12.42 -8.20
N ASP A 102 11.70 13.37 -9.05
CA ASP A 102 10.89 13.92 -10.14
C ASP A 102 11.30 13.39 -11.53
N ARG A 103 12.37 12.59 -11.59
CA ARG A 103 12.91 11.99 -12.81
C ARG A 103 13.39 10.57 -12.58
N ILE A 104 13.59 9.84 -13.67
CA ILE A 104 14.24 8.52 -13.63
C ILE A 104 15.75 8.70 -13.54
N HIS A 105 16.35 7.99 -12.60
CA HIS A 105 17.79 7.94 -12.36
C HIS A 105 18.33 6.61 -12.86
N PRO A 106 19.21 6.61 -13.91
CA PRO A 106 19.76 5.37 -14.47
C PRO A 106 20.50 4.52 -13.44
N GLU A 107 21.19 5.16 -12.50
CA GLU A 107 21.96 4.51 -11.43
C GLU A 107 21.08 3.72 -10.43
N TRP A 108 19.79 3.92 -10.43
CA TRP A 108 18.84 3.23 -9.54
C TRP A 108 18.02 2.15 -10.26
N GLN A 109 18.32 1.85 -11.53
CA GLN A 109 17.52 0.92 -12.32
C GLN A 109 18.04 -0.54 -12.25
N ASP A 110 19.29 -0.77 -11.85
CA ASP A 110 19.86 -2.11 -11.71
C ASP A 110 19.61 -2.69 -10.30
N ILE A 111 18.34 -3.04 -10.03
CA ILE A 111 17.94 -3.72 -8.80
C ILE A 111 17.82 -5.22 -9.03
N LYS A 112 18.16 -6.03 -8.02
CA LYS A 112 18.18 -7.50 -8.10
C LYS A 112 17.45 -8.12 -6.91
N VAL A 113 17.04 -9.36 -7.07
CA VAL A 113 16.51 -10.16 -5.95
C VAL A 113 17.55 -10.26 -4.85
N GLY A 114 17.18 -9.97 -3.64
CA GLY A 114 18.04 -9.88 -2.45
C GLY A 114 18.56 -8.48 -2.14
N ASP A 115 18.42 -7.51 -3.05
CA ASP A 115 18.84 -6.14 -2.78
C ASP A 115 17.98 -5.49 -1.71
N PRO A 116 18.59 -4.68 -0.81
CA PRO A 116 17.84 -3.95 0.21
C PRO A 116 17.10 -2.74 -0.39
N VAL A 117 15.87 -2.55 0.06
CA VAL A 117 15.07 -1.34 -0.16
C VAL A 117 14.85 -0.65 1.18
N HIS A 118 15.52 0.46 1.38
CA HIS A 118 15.46 1.20 2.64
C HIS A 118 14.14 1.98 2.74
N LEU A 119 13.48 1.91 3.90
CA LEU A 119 12.27 2.68 4.20
C LEU A 119 12.54 3.82 5.18
N ALA A 120 13.70 3.80 5.83
CA ALA A 120 14.16 4.80 6.80
C ALA A 120 15.69 4.89 6.79
N PRO A 121 16.29 5.92 7.41
CA PRO A 121 17.75 6.06 7.50
C PRO A 121 18.46 4.92 8.24
N THR A 122 17.73 4.18 9.08
CA THR A 122 18.26 3.06 9.86
C THR A 122 18.11 1.75 9.13
N ASP A 123 19.12 0.90 9.16
CA ASP A 123 19.10 -0.41 8.50
C ASP A 123 18.10 -1.40 9.12
N SER A 124 17.49 -1.06 10.26
CA SER A 124 16.47 -1.87 10.91
C SER A 124 15.09 -1.84 10.22
N SER A 125 14.89 -0.93 9.27
CA SER A 125 13.61 -0.73 8.55
C SER A 125 13.75 -1.04 7.06
N ASN A 126 14.55 -2.04 6.72
CA ASN A 126 14.75 -2.44 5.33
C ASN A 126 13.79 -3.56 4.94
N LEU A 127 13.32 -3.48 3.70
CA LEU A 127 12.79 -4.62 2.97
C LEU A 127 13.87 -5.14 2.03
N GLU A 128 13.69 -6.36 1.53
CA GLU A 128 14.51 -6.89 0.43
C GLU A 128 13.63 -7.20 -0.76
N VAL A 129 14.20 -7.18 -1.93
CA VAL A 129 13.54 -7.63 -3.17
C VAL A 129 13.40 -9.15 -3.11
N ALA A 130 12.17 -9.64 -2.99
CA ALA A 130 11.86 -11.07 -2.95
C ALA A 130 11.52 -11.65 -4.32
N LEU A 131 10.91 -10.83 -5.21
CA LEU A 131 10.57 -11.20 -6.57
C LEU A 131 10.78 -9.98 -7.47
N LEU A 132 11.38 -10.21 -8.64
CA LEU A 132 11.59 -9.19 -9.65
C LEU A 132 11.27 -9.78 -11.03
N GLU A 133 10.14 -9.39 -11.58
CA GLU A 133 9.72 -9.70 -12.95
C GLU A 133 9.61 -8.36 -13.70
N PRO A 134 10.56 -7.99 -14.55
CA PRO A 134 10.58 -6.69 -15.23
C PRO A 134 9.24 -6.38 -15.88
N GLU A 135 8.77 -5.13 -15.69
CA GLU A 135 7.52 -4.60 -16.24
C GLU A 135 6.24 -5.36 -15.81
N ARG A 136 6.38 -6.28 -14.87
CA ARG A 136 5.27 -7.13 -14.41
C ARG A 136 5.09 -7.14 -12.89
N ALA A 137 6.14 -7.43 -12.13
CA ALA A 137 6.04 -7.55 -10.68
C ALA A 137 7.33 -7.20 -9.95
N LEU A 138 7.19 -6.38 -8.91
CA LEU A 138 8.19 -6.14 -7.88
C LEU A 138 7.58 -6.50 -6.53
N VAL A 139 8.18 -7.46 -5.82
CA VAL A 139 7.72 -7.84 -4.49
C VAL A 139 8.83 -7.64 -3.48
N LEU A 140 8.53 -6.87 -2.47
CA LEU A 140 9.41 -6.60 -1.33
C LEU A 140 8.91 -7.40 -0.12
N ARG A 141 9.84 -7.80 0.77
CA ARG A 141 9.51 -8.48 2.03
C ARG A 141 10.44 -8.05 3.17
N ILE A 142 10.06 -8.31 4.39
CA ILE A 142 11.00 -8.29 5.52
C ILE A 142 12.04 -9.39 5.25
N PRO A 143 13.37 -9.08 5.31
CA PRO A 143 14.41 -10.07 5.06
C PRO A 143 14.30 -11.25 6.04
N PRO A 144 14.41 -12.51 5.57
CA PRO A 144 14.40 -13.70 6.46
C PRO A 144 15.56 -13.70 7.45
N SER A 145 16.66 -13.00 7.14
CA SER A 145 17.83 -12.83 8.01
C SER A 145 17.60 -11.82 9.12
N SER A 146 16.54 -11.04 9.08
CA SER A 146 16.19 -10.07 10.13
C SER A 146 15.82 -10.79 11.43
N ALA A 147 16.10 -10.15 12.57
CA ALA A 147 15.58 -10.62 13.85
C ALA A 147 14.04 -10.76 13.78
N PRO A 148 13.47 -11.85 14.35
CA PRO A 148 12.04 -12.07 14.30
C PRO A 148 11.26 -10.90 14.90
N GLY A 149 10.52 -10.19 14.06
CA GLY A 149 9.60 -9.14 14.47
C GLY A 149 8.22 -9.69 14.88
N PRO A 150 7.29 -8.81 15.27
CA PRO A 150 5.94 -9.22 15.68
C PRO A 150 5.08 -9.71 14.51
N PHE A 151 5.47 -9.47 13.28
CA PHE A 151 4.79 -9.91 12.06
C PHE A 151 5.77 -10.07 10.90
N ASP A 152 5.38 -10.86 9.90
CA ASP A 152 5.99 -10.86 8.57
C ASP A 152 5.19 -9.92 7.66
N PHE A 153 5.87 -9.37 6.65
CA PHE A 153 5.28 -8.40 5.72
C PHE A 153 5.77 -8.63 4.30
N THR A 154 4.85 -8.53 3.33
CA THR A 154 5.17 -8.41 1.92
C THR A 154 4.46 -7.20 1.31
N TRP A 155 5.14 -6.55 0.38
CA TRP A 155 4.65 -5.41 -0.39
C TRP A 155 4.86 -5.66 -1.87
N ALA A 156 3.78 -5.99 -2.56
CA ALA A 156 3.81 -6.36 -3.97
C ALA A 156 3.27 -5.22 -4.84
N PHE A 157 4.00 -4.91 -5.91
CA PHE A 157 3.64 -3.96 -6.96
C PHE A 157 3.48 -4.74 -8.26
N ILE A 158 2.28 -4.84 -8.78
CA ILE A 158 1.94 -5.65 -9.94
C ILE A 158 1.47 -4.73 -11.06
N LEU A 159 2.08 -4.86 -12.23
CA LEU A 159 1.68 -4.18 -13.45
C LEU A 159 0.91 -5.16 -14.34
N GLN A 160 -0.31 -4.77 -14.69
CA GLN A 160 -1.16 -5.52 -15.61
C GLN A 160 -1.44 -4.65 -16.83
N PRO A 161 -0.74 -4.89 -17.96
CA PRO A 161 -1.01 -4.18 -19.20
C PRO A 161 -2.47 -4.31 -19.62
N LYS A 162 -3.04 -3.24 -20.12
CA LYS A 162 -4.40 -3.14 -20.65
C LYS A 162 -4.35 -2.54 -22.06
N PRO A 163 -5.44 -2.64 -22.85
CA PRO A 163 -5.51 -1.98 -24.14
C PRO A 163 -5.26 -0.47 -24.06
N ASN A 164 -4.89 0.13 -25.21
CA ASN A 164 -4.65 1.58 -25.38
C ASN A 164 -3.54 2.14 -24.51
N ASP A 165 -2.41 1.41 -24.43
CA ASP A 165 -1.22 1.80 -23.68
C ASP A 165 -1.52 2.20 -22.23
N THR A 166 -2.45 1.52 -21.62
CA THR A 166 -2.77 1.70 -20.21
C THR A 166 -2.25 0.54 -19.37
N THR A 167 -1.91 0.83 -18.11
CA THR A 167 -1.45 -0.16 -17.17
C THR A 167 -2.27 -0.08 -15.89
N ARG A 168 -2.68 -1.24 -15.39
CA ARG A 168 -3.27 -1.35 -14.08
C ARG A 168 -2.17 -1.60 -13.07
N LEU A 169 -1.91 -0.64 -12.20
CA LEU A 169 -0.99 -0.78 -11.07
C LEU A 169 -1.79 -1.28 -9.87
N VAL A 170 -1.50 -2.50 -9.45
CA VAL A 170 -2.09 -3.15 -8.27
C VAL A 170 -1.01 -3.25 -7.21
N VAL A 171 -1.29 -2.71 -6.02
CA VAL A 171 -0.40 -2.80 -4.85
C VAL A 171 -1.07 -3.65 -3.79
N ARG A 172 -0.36 -4.67 -3.32
CA ARG A 172 -0.83 -5.57 -2.27
C ARG A 172 0.13 -5.60 -1.10
N GLU A 173 -0.41 -5.36 0.08
CA GLU A 173 0.26 -5.51 1.36
C GLU A 173 -0.30 -6.72 2.08
N ARG A 174 0.58 -7.59 2.60
CA ARG A 174 0.17 -8.76 3.39
C ARG A 174 0.97 -8.82 4.68
N TYR A 175 0.27 -9.11 5.78
CA TYR A 175 0.85 -9.25 7.11
C TYR A 175 0.50 -10.62 7.68
N ALA A 176 1.50 -11.37 8.15
CA ALA A 176 1.29 -12.56 8.98
C ALA A 176 1.71 -12.25 10.41
N TYR A 177 0.77 -12.33 11.34
CA TYR A 177 1.04 -12.01 12.74
C TYR A 177 1.76 -13.16 13.45
N ARG A 178 2.96 -12.88 13.97
CA ARG A 178 3.73 -13.82 14.81
C ARG A 178 3.33 -13.69 16.27
N GLN A 179 2.87 -12.49 16.68
CA GLN A 179 2.40 -12.20 18.03
C GLN A 179 0.93 -11.76 17.99
N TRP A 180 0.13 -12.21 18.94
CA TRP A 180 -1.31 -11.92 18.99
C TRP A 180 -1.63 -10.44 19.07
N TRP A 181 -0.77 -9.63 19.72
CA TRP A 181 -0.94 -8.18 19.85
C TRP A 181 -0.54 -7.41 18.58
N ALA A 182 0.26 -8.03 17.69
CA ALA A 182 0.71 -7.38 16.45
C ALA A 182 -0.45 -6.91 15.57
N ARG A 183 -1.60 -7.61 15.63
CA ARG A 183 -2.82 -7.20 14.94
C ARG A 183 -3.26 -5.78 15.31
N PHE A 184 -3.17 -5.40 16.58
CA PHE A 184 -3.59 -4.07 17.03
C PHE A 184 -2.63 -2.98 16.53
N LEU A 185 -1.34 -3.27 16.52
CA LEU A 185 -0.34 -2.37 15.97
C LEU A 185 -0.57 -2.17 14.47
N VAL A 186 -0.69 -3.25 13.70
CA VAL A 186 -0.89 -3.20 12.25
C VAL A 186 -2.21 -2.49 11.90
N GLU A 187 -3.29 -2.78 12.64
CA GLU A 187 -4.59 -2.13 12.44
C GLU A 187 -4.52 -0.60 12.67
N ALA A 188 -3.75 -0.15 13.66
CA ALA A 188 -3.57 1.27 13.95
C ALA A 188 -2.74 1.97 12.86
N VAL A 189 -1.67 1.32 12.40
CA VAL A 189 -0.77 1.85 11.35
C VAL A 189 -1.45 1.82 9.98
N GLU A 190 -2.33 0.86 9.72
CA GLU A 190 -2.96 0.65 8.42
C GLU A 190 -3.79 1.85 7.95
N VAL A 191 -4.37 2.63 8.86
CA VAL A 191 -5.11 3.87 8.50
C VAL A 191 -4.15 4.91 7.91
N ALA A 192 -2.97 5.07 8.52
CA ALA A 192 -1.94 5.96 8.00
C ALA A 192 -1.36 5.40 6.68
N SER A 193 -1.06 4.09 6.65
CA SER A 193 -0.59 3.39 5.44
C SER A 193 -1.56 3.57 4.28
N PHE A 194 -2.86 3.53 4.53
CA PHE A 194 -3.87 3.77 3.49
C PHE A 194 -3.72 5.15 2.85
N VAL A 195 -3.63 6.21 3.66
CA VAL A 195 -3.48 7.60 3.16
C VAL A 195 -2.18 7.75 2.38
N MET A 196 -1.08 7.19 2.90
CA MET A 196 0.24 7.22 2.26
C MET A 196 0.23 6.44 0.93
N SER A 197 -0.37 5.24 0.92
CA SER A 197 -0.50 4.41 -0.28
C SER A 197 -1.32 5.08 -1.38
N LEU A 198 -2.40 5.79 -1.04
CA LEU A 198 -3.17 6.54 -2.02
C LEU A 198 -2.31 7.61 -2.70
N ARG A 199 -1.57 8.39 -1.91
CA ARG A 199 -0.69 9.43 -2.45
C ARG A 199 0.42 8.82 -3.29
N MET A 200 1.03 7.72 -2.85
CA MET A 200 2.04 6.97 -3.59
C MET A 200 1.51 6.50 -4.96
N LEU A 201 0.34 5.86 -5.00
CA LEU A 201 -0.28 5.41 -6.24
C LEU A 201 -0.52 6.57 -7.23
N HIS A 202 -1.03 7.70 -6.73
CA HIS A 202 -1.21 8.89 -7.53
C HIS A 202 0.12 9.53 -7.94
N GLY A 203 1.12 9.50 -7.07
CA GLY A 203 2.47 10.01 -7.33
C GLY A 203 3.19 9.23 -8.44
N ILE A 204 3.09 7.90 -8.42
CA ILE A 204 3.63 7.03 -9.48
C ILE A 204 2.87 7.29 -10.79
N ARG A 205 1.53 7.34 -10.71
CA ARG A 205 0.68 7.61 -11.88
C ARG A 205 1.07 8.93 -12.57
N SER A 206 1.10 10.04 -11.82
CA SER A 206 1.42 11.36 -12.39
C SER A 206 2.77 11.39 -13.09
N ARG A 207 3.78 10.74 -12.50
CA ARG A 207 5.13 10.65 -13.07
C ARG A 207 5.16 9.80 -14.33
N ALA A 208 4.53 8.64 -14.32
CA ALA A 208 4.48 7.76 -15.48
C ALA A 208 3.69 8.37 -16.66
N GLU A 209 2.66 9.15 -16.36
CA GLU A 209 1.85 9.89 -17.34
C GLU A 209 2.54 11.19 -17.83
N GLY A 210 3.64 11.62 -17.19
CA GLY A 210 4.36 12.86 -17.55
C GLY A 210 3.60 14.12 -17.12
N LEU A 211 2.87 14.07 -16.01
CA LEU A 211 2.06 15.18 -15.47
C LEU A 211 2.77 15.94 -14.33
N THR A 212 4.02 15.63 -14.04
CA THR A 212 4.88 16.25 -13.02
C THR A 212 5.98 17.05 -13.67
#